data_f689e6466c6d5c231d7316b2c908d859
#
_entry.id   f689e6466c6d5c231d7316b2c908d859
#
_cell.length_a   1.000
_cell.length_b   1.000
_cell.length_c   1.000
_cell.angle_alpha   90.00
_cell.angle_beta   90.00
_cell.angle_gamma   90.00
#
_symmetry.space_group_name_H-M   'P 1'
#
loop_
_entity.id
_entity.type
_entity.pdbx_description
1 polymer ?
#
loop_
_entity_poly.entity_id
_entity_poly.type
_entity_poly.pdbx_seq_one_letter_code
_entity_poly.pdbx_strand_id
1 'polypeptide(L)'
;YGSSFATPKVSAAAAKIKEKFPWMTGHEIQQTILTTATKINTLLIGNGDVSSRYGWGYLNEEKALKGPAQFDNILLVGKNASDNGLKGQFNANIGNSMTSIFENDIKGDGGLRKSGNGTLILTGNNSYAGNTTIDEGKLEIYGNNTSDITINSQGTLVTYPTAIINEKDGVPKSVYNNGGTFENRGSGAIITGNYIATAGSITKAEIGSKLIVNGTVNLNGESATLQTLSNGRYITAKPLSMTVIEAEKGIEGNFGKVETPELVNGANEVKGNKLSVKLSRKNVLDYVKKIAGTDEMQKNTAQNIETA
;
A
#
# COMPACT_ATOMS: atom_id res chain seq x y z
N TYR A 1 2.28 -42.39 20.07
CA TYR A 1 2.00 -41.89 18.73
C TYR A 1 0.49 -41.68 18.58
N GLY A 2 0.02 -40.43 18.43
CA GLY A 2 -1.41 -40.15 18.26
C GLY A 2 -1.72 -38.67 18.24
N SER A 3 -2.99 -38.33 17.97
CA SER A 3 -3.52 -36.95 17.93
C SER A 3 -3.26 -36.19 19.23
N SER A 4 -3.20 -36.88 20.38
CA SER A 4 -2.90 -36.29 21.70
C SER A 4 -1.55 -35.59 21.77
N PHE A 5 -0.57 -36.00 20.92
CA PHE A 5 0.72 -35.32 20.81
C PHE A 5 0.76 -34.26 19.72
N ALA A 6 -0.12 -34.34 18.73
CA ALA A 6 -0.22 -33.34 17.65
C ALA A 6 -0.96 -32.09 18.14
N THR A 7 -2.04 -32.25 18.90
CA THR A 7 -2.88 -31.14 19.40
C THR A 7 -2.07 -30.09 20.18
N PRO A 8 -1.22 -30.40 21.17
CA PRO A 8 -0.45 -29.41 21.88
C PRO A 8 0.52 -28.64 20.98
N LYS A 9 1.06 -29.28 19.91
CA LYS A 9 1.95 -28.59 18.96
C LYS A 9 1.19 -27.50 18.17
N VAL A 10 -0.04 -27.81 17.73
CA VAL A 10 -0.89 -26.81 17.03
C VAL A 10 -1.26 -25.68 17.98
N SER A 11 -1.61 -25.99 19.25
CA SER A 11 -1.92 -24.98 20.27
C SER A 11 -0.72 -24.09 20.56
N ALA A 12 0.49 -24.66 20.65
CA ALA A 12 1.72 -23.90 20.86
C ALA A 12 2.02 -22.98 19.66
N ALA A 13 1.85 -23.47 18.44
CA ALA A 13 2.00 -22.65 17.23
C ALA A 13 0.99 -21.50 17.19
N ALA A 14 -0.27 -21.76 17.55
CA ALA A 14 -1.30 -20.72 17.65
C ALA A 14 -0.92 -19.63 18.68
N ALA A 15 -0.38 -20.02 19.84
CA ALA A 15 0.10 -19.08 20.86
C ALA A 15 1.24 -18.20 20.33
N LYS A 16 2.23 -18.78 19.64
CA LYS A 16 3.34 -18.04 19.04
C LYS A 16 2.89 -17.10 17.92
N ILE A 17 1.91 -17.52 17.10
CA ILE A 17 1.31 -16.65 16.09
C ILE A 17 0.59 -15.47 16.77
N LYS A 18 -0.15 -15.74 17.84
CA LYS A 18 -0.81 -14.69 18.64
C LYS A 18 0.17 -13.72 19.30
N GLU A 19 1.31 -14.19 19.72
CA GLU A 19 2.40 -13.35 20.24
C GLU A 19 2.99 -12.45 19.14
N LYS A 20 3.26 -13.02 17.96
CA LYS A 20 3.81 -12.30 16.80
C LYS A 20 2.81 -11.30 16.20
N PHE A 21 1.54 -11.68 16.13
CA PHE A 21 0.44 -10.91 15.55
C PHE A 21 -0.69 -10.74 16.58
N PRO A 22 -0.53 -9.86 17.58
CA PRO A 22 -1.47 -9.76 18.69
C PRO A 22 -2.91 -9.38 18.29
N TRP A 23 -3.06 -8.73 17.15
CA TRP A 23 -4.36 -8.33 16.59
C TRP A 23 -5.16 -9.49 15.97
N MET A 24 -4.49 -10.58 15.57
CA MET A 24 -5.18 -11.72 14.96
C MET A 24 -6.17 -12.35 15.95
N THR A 25 -7.40 -12.57 15.49
CA THR A 25 -8.40 -13.38 16.20
C THR A 25 -8.13 -14.86 15.97
N GLY A 26 -8.90 -15.72 16.61
CA GLY A 26 -8.80 -17.17 16.39
C GLY A 26 -9.01 -17.56 14.91
N HIS A 27 -9.81 -16.77 14.19
CA HIS A 27 -10.09 -17.00 12.77
C HIS A 27 -8.86 -16.74 11.88
N GLU A 28 -8.18 -15.61 12.03
CA GLU A 28 -6.95 -15.29 11.28
C GLU A 28 -5.81 -16.24 11.64
N ILE A 29 -5.69 -16.64 12.93
CA ILE A 29 -4.70 -17.63 13.38
C ILE A 29 -4.96 -18.99 12.72
N GLN A 30 -6.22 -19.45 12.70
CA GLN A 30 -6.60 -20.70 12.05
C GLN A 30 -6.24 -20.69 10.56
N GLN A 31 -6.60 -19.62 9.85
CA GLN A 31 -6.26 -19.48 8.42
C GLN A 31 -4.75 -19.49 8.21
N THR A 32 -4.00 -18.78 9.06
CA THR A 32 -2.54 -18.74 8.98
C THR A 32 -1.94 -20.13 9.14
N ILE A 33 -2.39 -20.90 10.14
CA ILE A 33 -1.93 -22.30 10.36
C ILE A 33 -2.24 -23.19 9.17
N LEU A 34 -3.48 -23.15 8.69
CA LEU A 34 -3.94 -24.03 7.62
C LEU A 34 -3.23 -23.71 6.28
N THR A 35 -3.18 -22.44 5.91
CA THR A 35 -2.65 -22.02 4.60
C THR A 35 -1.12 -22.12 4.50
N THR A 36 -0.42 -22.14 5.62
CA THR A 36 1.04 -22.30 5.68
C THR A 36 1.50 -23.76 5.85
N ALA A 37 0.57 -24.69 6.08
CA ALA A 37 0.89 -26.10 6.28
C ALA A 37 1.70 -26.68 5.12
N THR A 38 2.68 -27.53 5.44
CA THR A 38 3.46 -28.26 4.44
C THR A 38 2.61 -29.34 3.80
N LYS A 39 2.41 -29.24 2.49
CA LYS A 39 1.56 -30.16 1.74
C LYS A 39 2.13 -31.57 1.75
N ILE A 40 1.27 -32.56 1.91
CA ILE A 40 1.63 -33.98 1.79
C ILE A 40 1.44 -34.36 0.32
N ASN A 41 2.52 -34.86 -0.30
CA ASN A 41 2.56 -35.16 -1.73
C ASN A 41 1.72 -36.40 -2.10
N THR A 42 0.40 -36.29 -1.99
CA THR A 42 -0.57 -37.34 -2.33
C THR A 42 -1.78 -36.70 -2.97
N LEU A 43 -2.43 -37.44 -3.88
CA LEU A 43 -3.65 -37.10 -4.62
C LEU A 43 -4.44 -35.93 -4.00
N LEU A 44 -4.14 -34.72 -4.48
CA LEU A 44 -4.87 -33.51 -4.10
C LEU A 44 -6.24 -33.54 -4.77
N ILE A 45 -7.28 -33.28 -4.00
CA ILE A 45 -8.65 -33.18 -4.51
C ILE A 45 -9.09 -31.72 -4.37
N GLY A 46 -9.70 -31.17 -5.41
CA GLY A 46 -10.11 -29.78 -5.47
C GLY A 46 -9.06 -28.87 -6.10
N ASN A 47 -8.95 -27.62 -5.65
CA ASN A 47 -7.99 -26.64 -6.19
C ASN A 47 -6.50 -26.91 -5.84
N GLY A 48 -6.17 -28.16 -5.50
CA GLY A 48 -4.79 -28.58 -5.22
C GLY A 48 -4.26 -28.25 -3.83
N ASP A 49 -5.05 -27.63 -2.96
CA ASP A 49 -4.59 -27.15 -1.65
C ASP A 49 -4.94 -28.07 -0.48
N VAL A 50 -6.04 -28.82 -0.56
CA VAL A 50 -6.53 -29.66 0.53
C VAL A 50 -6.66 -31.11 0.08
N SER A 51 -6.03 -32.02 0.83
CA SER A 51 -6.13 -33.46 0.62
C SER A 51 -7.37 -34.03 1.34
N SER A 52 -8.11 -34.91 0.68
CA SER A 52 -9.24 -35.62 1.31
C SER A 52 -8.80 -36.51 2.49
N ARG A 53 -7.55 -36.94 2.53
CA ARG A 53 -7.00 -37.83 3.56
C ARG A 53 -6.22 -37.09 4.65
N TYR A 54 -5.49 -36.04 4.29
CA TYR A 54 -4.55 -35.35 5.18
C TYR A 54 -4.89 -33.88 5.42
N GLY A 55 -6.03 -33.42 4.91
CA GLY A 55 -6.45 -32.02 5.05
C GLY A 55 -5.44 -31.07 4.43
N TRP A 56 -5.09 -30.04 5.14
CA TRP A 56 -4.13 -29.01 4.70
C TRP A 56 -2.66 -29.45 4.74
N GLY A 57 -2.32 -30.51 5.47
CA GLY A 57 -0.98 -31.05 5.57
C GLY A 57 -0.38 -31.00 6.97
N TYR A 58 0.95 -30.99 7.07
CA TYR A 58 1.69 -30.89 8.33
C TYR A 58 1.84 -29.44 8.78
N LEU A 59 1.72 -29.23 10.10
CA LEU A 59 2.01 -27.93 10.71
C LEU A 59 3.41 -27.44 10.32
N ASN A 60 3.47 -26.20 9.84
CA ASN A 60 4.71 -25.48 9.53
C ASN A 60 4.74 -24.17 10.33
N GLU A 61 5.27 -24.25 11.55
CA GLU A 61 5.32 -23.12 12.46
C GLU A 61 6.18 -21.97 11.92
N GLU A 62 7.34 -22.30 11.34
CA GLU A 62 8.24 -21.29 10.78
C GLU A 62 7.56 -20.45 9.70
N LYS A 63 6.85 -21.12 8.77
CA LYS A 63 6.11 -20.42 7.72
C LYS A 63 4.92 -19.65 8.28
N ALA A 64 4.23 -20.18 9.28
CA ALA A 64 3.09 -19.51 9.91
C ALA A 64 3.48 -18.21 10.64
N LEU A 65 4.68 -18.16 11.21
CA LEU A 65 5.22 -16.95 11.83
C LEU A 65 5.60 -15.84 10.83
N LYS A 66 5.60 -16.15 9.52
CA LYS A 66 5.76 -15.18 8.43
C LYS A 66 4.42 -14.61 7.92
N GLY A 67 3.30 -14.96 8.56
CA GLY A 67 1.95 -14.57 8.16
C GLY A 67 1.24 -15.63 7.32
N PRO A 68 0.00 -15.36 6.84
CA PRO A 68 -0.74 -16.28 5.97
C PRO A 68 -0.03 -16.48 4.63
N ALA A 69 -0.26 -17.63 3.99
CA ALA A 69 0.25 -17.92 2.64
C ALA A 69 -0.87 -18.02 1.59
N GLN A 70 -2.12 -17.90 2.01
CA GLN A 70 -3.26 -17.93 1.11
C GLN A 70 -4.44 -17.19 1.73
N PHE A 71 -5.16 -16.43 0.91
CA PHE A 71 -6.51 -15.95 1.23
C PHE A 71 -7.49 -16.85 0.49
N ASP A 72 -8.17 -17.70 1.25
CA ASP A 72 -9.07 -18.73 0.74
C ASP A 72 -10.52 -18.37 1.03
N ASN A 73 -11.34 -18.23 0.00
CA ASN A 73 -12.73 -17.81 0.15
C ASN A 73 -13.56 -18.77 1.02
N ILE A 74 -13.29 -20.07 0.97
CA ILE A 74 -14.02 -21.05 1.78
C ILE A 74 -13.72 -20.83 3.26
N LEU A 75 -12.47 -20.57 3.60
CA LEU A 75 -12.06 -20.25 4.97
C LEU A 75 -12.55 -18.87 5.41
N LEU A 76 -12.52 -17.87 4.50
CA LEU A 76 -12.88 -16.49 4.79
C LEU A 76 -14.38 -16.25 4.92
N VAL A 77 -15.20 -16.97 4.14
CA VAL A 77 -16.66 -16.80 4.18
C VAL A 77 -17.25 -17.39 5.46
N GLY A 78 -16.64 -18.45 6.02
CA GLY A 78 -17.12 -19.11 7.23
C GLY A 78 -18.60 -19.53 7.16
N LYS A 79 -19.14 -20.06 8.23
CA LYS A 79 -20.58 -20.39 8.33
C LYS A 79 -21.48 -19.15 8.42
N ASN A 80 -20.92 -17.98 8.69
CA ASN A 80 -21.66 -16.72 8.88
C ASN A 80 -21.34 -15.74 7.74
N ALA A 81 -21.82 -16.06 6.54
CA ALA A 81 -21.72 -15.19 5.35
C ALA A 81 -22.38 -13.80 5.50
N SER A 82 -22.96 -13.50 6.65
CA SER A 82 -23.61 -12.22 6.98
C SER A 82 -22.68 -11.23 7.68
N ASP A 83 -21.41 -11.58 7.93
CA ASP A 83 -20.52 -10.76 8.72
C ASP A 83 -20.06 -9.52 7.92
N ASN A 84 -20.78 -8.43 8.13
CA ASN A 84 -20.37 -7.01 7.92
C ASN A 84 -19.64 -6.67 6.60
N GLY A 85 -19.94 -7.33 5.47
CA GLY A 85 -19.31 -7.02 4.19
C GLY A 85 -17.88 -7.55 4.04
N LEU A 86 -17.40 -8.37 4.95
CA LEU A 86 -16.06 -8.98 4.95
C LEU A 86 -15.98 -10.26 4.08
N LYS A 87 -17.03 -10.58 3.33
CA LYS A 87 -17.06 -11.77 2.51
C LYS A 87 -15.84 -11.87 1.61
N GLY A 88 -15.07 -12.93 1.80
CA GLY A 88 -13.92 -13.22 0.96
C GLY A 88 -12.70 -12.36 1.18
N GLN A 89 -12.59 -11.63 2.29
CA GLN A 89 -11.40 -10.84 2.64
C GLN A 89 -10.80 -11.28 3.97
N PHE A 90 -9.47 -11.45 3.99
CA PHE A 90 -8.71 -11.61 5.23
C PHE A 90 -8.67 -10.27 5.95
N ASN A 91 -9.14 -10.22 7.20
CA ASN A 91 -9.25 -8.98 7.96
C ASN A 91 -7.98 -8.69 8.78
N ALA A 92 -7.12 -7.82 8.26
CA ALA A 92 -5.96 -7.31 8.97
C ALA A 92 -6.34 -6.06 9.79
N ASN A 93 -7.04 -6.26 10.91
CA ASN A 93 -7.42 -5.19 11.82
C ASN A 93 -6.29 -4.89 12.80
N ILE A 94 -5.36 -4.02 12.38
CA ILE A 94 -4.15 -3.68 13.14
C ILE A 94 -4.35 -2.33 13.82
N GLY A 95 -4.58 -2.37 15.14
CA GLY A 95 -4.76 -1.18 15.97
C GLY A 95 -3.49 -0.71 16.67
N ASN A 96 -3.63 0.27 17.57
CA ASN A 96 -2.60 0.77 18.47
C ASN A 96 -1.29 1.20 17.79
N SER A 97 -1.38 1.68 16.53
CA SER A 97 -0.22 2.04 15.71
C SER A 97 0.84 0.93 15.57
N MET A 98 0.44 -0.34 15.79
CA MET A 98 1.32 -1.49 15.61
C MET A 98 1.72 -1.67 14.15
N THR A 99 2.87 -2.29 13.93
CA THR A 99 3.33 -2.71 12.61
C THR A 99 3.42 -4.21 12.56
N SER A 100 2.85 -4.81 11.51
CA SER A 100 2.94 -6.24 11.22
C SER A 100 3.48 -6.47 9.82
N ILE A 101 4.28 -7.50 9.66
CA ILE A 101 4.91 -7.84 8.38
C ILE A 101 4.46 -9.24 7.96
N PHE A 102 3.91 -9.35 6.75
CA PHE A 102 3.68 -10.62 6.07
C PHE A 102 4.78 -10.83 5.05
N GLU A 103 5.58 -11.87 5.29
CA GLU A 103 6.75 -12.17 4.47
C GLU A 103 6.48 -13.29 3.46
N ASN A 104 5.39 -14.05 3.64
CA ASN A 104 5.02 -15.10 2.69
C ASN A 104 4.48 -14.50 1.39
N ASP A 105 4.68 -15.21 0.29
CA ASP A 105 3.90 -15.04 -0.93
C ASP A 105 2.47 -15.50 -0.67
N ILE A 106 1.51 -14.62 -0.86
CA ILE A 106 0.10 -14.87 -0.55
C ILE A 106 -0.66 -15.12 -1.86
N LYS A 107 -1.23 -16.31 -1.99
CA LYS A 107 -2.08 -16.70 -3.12
C LYS A 107 -3.55 -16.82 -2.73
N GLY A 108 -4.37 -17.35 -3.61
CA GLY A 108 -5.77 -17.72 -3.35
C GLY A 108 -6.79 -16.86 -4.07
N ASP A 109 -8.05 -17.14 -3.81
CA ASP A 109 -9.22 -16.51 -4.44
C ASP A 109 -9.87 -15.44 -3.54
N GLY A 110 -9.47 -15.36 -2.28
CA GLY A 110 -9.87 -14.32 -1.35
C GLY A 110 -9.08 -13.01 -1.54
N GLY A 111 -9.50 -11.98 -0.82
CA GLY A 111 -8.89 -10.65 -0.81
C GLY A 111 -8.33 -10.25 0.55
N LEU A 112 -7.94 -8.99 0.66
CA LEU A 112 -7.39 -8.39 1.87
C LEU A 112 -8.19 -7.16 2.29
N ARG A 113 -8.52 -7.05 3.57
CA ARG A 113 -9.03 -5.82 4.18
C ARG A 113 -8.05 -5.36 5.25
N LYS A 114 -7.50 -4.16 5.10
CA LYS A 114 -6.69 -3.50 6.10
C LYS A 114 -7.53 -2.47 6.84
N SER A 115 -7.69 -2.66 8.13
CA SER A 115 -8.40 -1.74 9.03
C SER A 115 -7.58 -1.46 10.30
N GLY A 116 -8.06 -0.54 11.14
CA GLY A 116 -7.32 -0.04 12.30
C GLY A 116 -6.11 0.84 11.90
N ASN A 117 -5.67 1.69 12.82
CA ASN A 117 -4.69 2.76 12.58
C ASN A 117 -3.22 2.30 12.47
N GLY A 118 -2.95 1.00 12.56
CA GLY A 118 -1.61 0.43 12.42
C GLY A 118 -1.20 0.19 10.96
N THR A 119 -0.05 -0.44 10.80
CA THR A 119 0.59 -0.70 9.50
C THR A 119 0.68 -2.19 9.21
N LEU A 120 0.30 -2.59 8.01
CA LEU A 120 0.62 -3.89 7.43
C LEU A 120 1.65 -3.72 6.31
N ILE A 121 2.72 -4.51 6.35
CA ILE A 121 3.76 -4.54 5.33
C ILE A 121 3.69 -5.89 4.61
N LEU A 122 3.59 -5.86 3.27
CA LEU A 122 3.64 -7.03 2.41
C LEU A 122 4.97 -7.04 1.66
N THR A 123 5.84 -8.00 1.97
CA THR A 123 7.16 -8.13 1.32
C THR A 123 7.21 -9.22 0.27
N GLY A 124 6.27 -10.17 0.29
CA GLY A 124 6.16 -11.26 -0.67
C GLY A 124 5.55 -10.86 -2.01
N ASN A 125 5.58 -11.78 -2.96
CA ASN A 125 4.89 -11.67 -4.24
C ASN A 125 3.47 -12.21 -4.09
N ASN A 126 2.51 -11.30 -4.01
CA ASN A 126 1.12 -11.64 -3.69
C ASN A 126 0.31 -11.82 -4.98
N SER A 127 -0.27 -13.01 -5.13
CA SER A 127 -1.01 -13.44 -6.33
C SER A 127 -2.48 -13.78 -6.04
N TYR A 128 -3.02 -13.35 -4.90
CA TYR A 128 -4.45 -13.53 -4.58
C TYR A 128 -5.35 -12.73 -5.53
N ALA A 129 -6.54 -13.27 -5.81
CA ALA A 129 -7.43 -12.74 -6.85
C ALA A 129 -8.50 -11.77 -6.31
N GLY A 130 -8.84 -11.85 -5.02
CA GLY A 130 -9.83 -10.96 -4.42
C GLY A 130 -9.30 -9.54 -4.23
N ASN A 131 -10.20 -8.57 -4.06
CA ASN A 131 -9.82 -7.16 -3.93
C ASN A 131 -9.10 -6.86 -2.62
N THR A 132 -8.24 -5.85 -2.65
CA THR A 132 -7.63 -5.26 -1.46
C THR A 132 -8.36 -3.97 -1.11
N THR A 133 -8.83 -3.86 0.14
CA THR A 133 -9.48 -2.65 0.66
C THR A 133 -8.67 -2.11 1.84
N ILE A 134 -8.35 -0.83 1.82
CA ILE A 134 -7.65 -0.13 2.90
C ILE A 134 -8.62 0.88 3.50
N ASP A 135 -9.23 0.53 4.63
CA ASP A 135 -10.21 1.40 5.31
C ASP A 135 -9.52 2.42 6.21
N GLU A 136 -8.48 1.98 6.94
CA GLU A 136 -7.80 2.80 7.93
C GLU A 136 -6.34 2.37 8.08
N GLY A 137 -5.49 3.30 8.51
CA GLY A 137 -4.07 3.06 8.73
C GLY A 137 -3.31 2.84 7.42
N LYS A 138 -2.29 1.99 7.43
CA LYS A 138 -1.34 1.92 6.33
C LYS A 138 -1.16 0.48 5.81
N LEU A 139 -1.16 0.33 4.48
CA LEU A 139 -0.69 -0.84 3.77
C LEU A 139 0.57 -0.46 2.97
N GLU A 140 1.68 -1.15 3.20
CA GLU A 140 2.93 -0.98 2.46
C GLU A 140 3.19 -2.19 1.57
N ILE A 141 3.48 -1.97 0.30
CA ILE A 141 3.72 -3.03 -0.69
C ILE A 141 5.12 -2.88 -1.28
N TYR A 142 5.93 -3.93 -1.16
CA TYR A 142 7.29 -4.00 -1.70
C TYR A 142 7.41 -4.89 -2.94
N GLY A 143 6.56 -5.90 -3.07
CA GLY A 143 6.58 -6.89 -4.16
C GLY A 143 5.39 -6.75 -5.11
N ASN A 144 5.10 -7.82 -5.84
CA ASN A 144 3.91 -7.90 -6.69
C ASN A 144 2.63 -7.99 -5.86
N ASN A 145 1.56 -7.40 -6.39
CA ASN A 145 0.20 -7.58 -5.91
C ASN A 145 -0.75 -7.67 -7.10
N THR A 146 -1.51 -8.75 -7.21
CA THR A 146 -2.41 -8.99 -8.36
C THR A 146 -3.88 -8.73 -8.04
N SER A 147 -4.16 -7.77 -7.16
CA SER A 147 -5.53 -7.36 -6.82
C SER A 147 -5.79 -5.90 -7.18
N ASP A 148 -7.05 -5.57 -7.47
CA ASP A 148 -7.49 -4.18 -7.43
C ASP A 148 -7.40 -3.66 -6.00
N ILE A 149 -6.94 -2.43 -5.83
CA ILE A 149 -6.77 -1.81 -4.52
C ILE A 149 -7.69 -0.60 -4.39
N THR A 150 -8.51 -0.60 -3.34
CA THR A 150 -9.33 0.56 -2.96
C THR A 150 -8.78 1.18 -1.68
N ILE A 151 -8.52 2.47 -1.70
CA ILE A 151 -8.04 3.26 -0.57
C ILE A 151 -9.17 4.17 -0.12
N ASN A 152 -9.76 3.89 1.04
CA ASN A 152 -10.80 4.73 1.63
C ASN A 152 -10.20 5.91 2.40
N SER A 153 -11.03 6.84 2.84
CA SER A 153 -10.63 8.17 3.33
C SER A 153 -9.65 8.20 4.50
N GLN A 154 -9.59 7.14 5.31
CA GLN A 154 -8.63 7.02 6.43
C GLN A 154 -7.49 6.05 6.11
N GLY A 155 -7.51 5.45 4.92
CA GLY A 155 -6.51 4.51 4.45
C GLY A 155 -5.33 5.18 3.76
N THR A 156 -4.19 4.53 3.87
CA THR A 156 -2.96 4.91 3.14
C THR A 156 -2.35 3.68 2.47
N LEU A 157 -2.14 3.76 1.17
CA LEU A 157 -1.31 2.82 0.42
C LEU A 157 0.07 3.43 0.23
N VAL A 158 1.13 2.68 0.55
CA VAL A 158 2.51 3.05 0.23
C VAL A 158 3.09 2.01 -0.71
N THR A 159 3.66 2.46 -1.82
CA THR A 159 4.37 1.60 -2.78
C THR A 159 5.84 1.98 -2.86
N TYR A 160 6.68 0.96 -3.01
CA TYR A 160 8.15 1.08 -3.10
C TYR A 160 8.62 0.70 -4.52
N PRO A 161 9.89 0.94 -4.90
CA PRO A 161 10.38 0.80 -6.28
C PRO A 161 10.13 -0.56 -6.94
N THR A 162 10.05 -1.63 -6.14
CA THR A 162 9.82 -2.99 -6.63
C THR A 162 8.33 -3.36 -6.65
N ALA A 163 7.45 -2.47 -6.17
CA ALA A 163 6.01 -2.73 -6.13
C ALA A 163 5.40 -2.67 -7.52
N ILE A 164 4.66 -3.71 -7.87
CA ILE A 164 3.87 -3.77 -9.09
C ILE A 164 2.44 -4.17 -8.71
N ILE A 165 1.47 -3.31 -9.00
CA ILE A 165 0.06 -3.68 -8.99
C ILE A 165 -0.19 -4.33 -10.35
N ASN A 166 -0.02 -5.65 -10.36
CA ASN A 166 0.17 -6.43 -11.56
C ASN A 166 -1.16 -7.02 -12.08
N GLU A 167 -1.17 -7.39 -13.34
CA GLU A 167 -2.30 -8.13 -13.90
C GLU A 167 -2.49 -9.49 -13.23
N LYS A 168 -3.71 -9.99 -13.28
CA LYS A 168 -4.08 -11.35 -12.90
C LYS A 168 -4.77 -12.02 -14.09
N ASP A 169 -4.18 -13.10 -14.59
CA ASP A 169 -4.73 -13.88 -15.70
C ASP A 169 -5.06 -13.00 -16.94
N GLY A 170 -4.16 -12.06 -17.29
CA GLY A 170 -4.32 -11.12 -18.38
C GLY A 170 -5.25 -9.92 -18.07
N VAL A 171 -5.79 -9.82 -16.86
CA VAL A 171 -6.65 -8.72 -16.42
C VAL A 171 -5.84 -7.71 -15.62
N PRO A 172 -5.58 -6.50 -16.16
CA PRO A 172 -4.86 -5.44 -15.46
C PRO A 172 -5.54 -5.06 -14.15
N LYS A 173 -4.74 -4.70 -13.13
CA LYS A 173 -5.22 -4.31 -11.80
C LYS A 173 -5.01 -2.83 -11.54
N SER A 174 -6.01 -2.23 -10.93
CA SER A 174 -6.16 -0.79 -10.76
C SER A 174 -6.06 -0.37 -9.30
N VAL A 175 -5.75 0.91 -9.09
CA VAL A 175 -5.79 1.56 -7.78
C VAL A 175 -6.87 2.64 -7.78
N TYR A 176 -7.81 2.54 -6.85
CA TYR A 176 -8.92 3.47 -6.63
C TYR A 176 -8.67 4.23 -5.32
N ASN A 177 -8.25 5.48 -5.42
CA ASN A 177 -8.05 6.34 -4.25
C ASN A 177 -9.34 7.14 -3.99
N ASN A 178 -10.16 6.64 -3.09
CA ASN A 178 -11.46 7.19 -2.72
C ASN A 178 -11.36 8.09 -1.48
N GLY A 179 -10.68 9.21 -1.62
CA GLY A 179 -10.49 10.18 -0.54
C GLY A 179 -9.39 9.82 0.46
N GLY A 180 -8.64 8.74 0.23
CA GLY A 180 -7.50 8.34 1.05
C GLY A 180 -6.16 8.89 0.56
N THR A 181 -5.07 8.25 0.96
CA THR A 181 -3.71 8.64 0.58
C THR A 181 -3.02 7.52 -0.20
N PHE A 182 -2.52 7.83 -1.38
CA PHE A 182 -1.58 6.99 -2.11
C PHE A 182 -0.20 7.63 -2.10
N GLU A 183 0.79 6.92 -1.58
CA GLU A 183 2.17 7.39 -1.44
C GLU A 183 3.11 6.53 -2.29
N ASN A 184 3.72 7.13 -3.32
CA ASN A 184 4.66 6.49 -4.21
C ASN A 184 6.09 6.93 -3.88
N ARG A 185 6.94 5.97 -3.49
CA ARG A 185 8.30 6.21 -2.99
C ARG A 185 9.39 5.67 -3.91
N GLY A 186 10.59 6.17 -3.71
CA GLY A 186 11.81 5.75 -4.40
C GLY A 186 11.75 6.02 -5.91
N SER A 187 12.13 5.07 -6.75
CA SER A 187 12.05 5.22 -8.21
C SER A 187 10.63 5.13 -8.76
N GLY A 188 9.67 4.71 -7.93
CA GLY A 188 8.26 4.61 -8.26
C GLY A 188 7.78 3.19 -8.55
N ALA A 189 6.47 3.01 -8.48
CA ALA A 189 5.79 1.75 -8.72
C ALA A 189 5.18 1.68 -10.13
N ILE A 190 4.69 0.49 -10.49
CA ILE A 190 3.93 0.24 -11.73
C ILE A 190 2.52 -0.19 -11.36
N ILE A 191 1.51 0.37 -12.04
CA ILE A 191 0.12 -0.06 -12.01
C ILE A 191 -0.25 -0.53 -13.41
N THR A 192 -0.60 -1.79 -13.59
CA THR A 192 -0.92 -2.35 -14.91
C THR A 192 -2.30 -1.91 -15.43
N GLY A 193 -3.24 -1.63 -14.53
CA GLY A 193 -4.53 -1.04 -14.83
C GLY A 193 -4.56 0.48 -14.74
N ASN A 194 -5.61 1.02 -14.15
CA ASN A 194 -5.86 2.44 -14.03
C ASN A 194 -5.48 2.97 -12.64
N TYR A 195 -5.21 4.27 -12.56
CA TYR A 195 -5.16 5.00 -11.30
C TYR A 195 -6.28 6.06 -11.29
N ILE A 196 -7.19 5.94 -10.33
CA ILE A 196 -8.31 6.86 -10.15
C ILE A 196 -8.18 7.56 -8.79
N ALA A 197 -8.12 8.89 -8.80
CA ALA A 197 -8.08 9.72 -7.60
C ALA A 197 -9.33 10.60 -7.54
N THR A 198 -10.20 10.34 -6.56
CA THR A 198 -11.43 11.11 -6.38
C THR A 198 -11.22 12.37 -5.54
N ALA A 199 -12.25 13.18 -5.39
CA ALA A 199 -12.22 14.36 -4.55
C ALA A 199 -11.78 14.05 -3.11
N GLY A 200 -10.95 14.89 -2.52
CA GLY A 200 -10.39 14.73 -1.17
C GLY A 200 -9.22 13.74 -1.09
N SER A 201 -8.87 13.04 -2.17
CA SER A 201 -7.73 12.13 -2.18
C SER A 201 -6.39 12.88 -2.20
N ILE A 202 -5.38 12.25 -1.62
CA ILE A 202 -4.00 12.74 -1.61
C ILE A 202 -3.13 11.73 -2.36
N THR A 203 -2.39 12.23 -3.36
CA THR A 203 -1.32 11.48 -4.00
C THR A 203 0.00 12.08 -3.55
N LYS A 204 0.84 11.26 -2.90
CA LYS A 204 2.17 11.70 -2.46
C LYS A 204 3.22 11.13 -3.40
N ALA A 205 4.07 12.00 -3.93
CA ALA A 205 5.19 11.63 -4.78
C ALA A 205 6.50 12.10 -4.16
N GLU A 206 7.42 11.17 -3.94
CA GLU A 206 8.78 11.52 -3.55
C GLU A 206 9.50 12.22 -4.71
N ILE A 207 10.27 13.27 -4.42
CA ILE A 207 10.99 14.02 -5.45
C ILE A 207 11.95 13.09 -6.21
N GLY A 208 11.71 12.95 -7.53
CA GLY A 208 12.44 12.02 -8.41
C GLY A 208 11.78 10.65 -8.58
N SER A 209 10.71 10.37 -7.86
CA SER A 209 9.86 9.21 -8.08
C SER A 209 8.92 9.44 -9.26
N LYS A 210 8.66 8.38 -10.04
CA LYS A 210 7.72 8.39 -11.16
C LYS A 210 6.81 7.17 -11.08
N LEU A 211 5.51 7.39 -10.94
CA LEU A 211 4.50 6.35 -11.05
C LEU A 211 4.25 6.04 -12.53
N ILE A 212 4.34 4.77 -12.90
CA ILE A 212 3.98 4.29 -14.24
C ILE A 212 2.60 3.64 -14.17
N VAL A 213 1.70 4.04 -15.05
CA VAL A 213 0.35 3.50 -15.17
C VAL A 213 0.13 3.04 -16.61
N ASN A 214 -0.03 1.73 -16.84
CA ASN A 214 -0.24 1.18 -18.17
C ASN A 214 -1.67 1.43 -18.70
N GLY A 215 -2.59 1.75 -17.81
CA GLY A 215 -3.95 2.21 -18.13
C GLY A 215 -4.07 3.71 -18.25
N THR A 216 -5.25 4.21 -17.89
CA THR A 216 -5.54 5.63 -17.76
C THR A 216 -5.33 6.12 -16.34
N VAL A 217 -4.99 7.40 -16.20
CA VAL A 217 -5.05 8.12 -14.93
C VAL A 217 -6.25 9.06 -14.98
N ASN A 218 -7.11 8.98 -13.99
CA ASN A 218 -8.25 9.87 -13.86
C ASN A 218 -8.16 10.62 -12.52
N LEU A 219 -7.98 11.92 -12.61
CA LEU A 219 -7.87 12.84 -11.48
C LEU A 219 -9.19 13.60 -11.35
N ASN A 220 -10.24 12.89 -10.94
CA ASN A 220 -11.59 13.41 -10.80
C ASN A 220 -11.69 14.34 -9.59
N GLY A 221 -11.31 15.56 -9.79
CA GLY A 221 -11.70 16.59 -8.86
C GLY A 221 -10.63 17.65 -8.68
N GLU A 222 -11.07 18.86 -8.84
CA GLU A 222 -10.36 20.05 -8.39
C GLU A 222 -9.94 19.99 -6.93
N SER A 223 -10.47 19.02 -6.15
CA SER A 223 -10.17 18.76 -4.73
C SER A 223 -9.13 17.66 -4.47
N ALA A 224 -8.65 16.97 -5.50
CA ALA A 224 -7.54 16.02 -5.31
C ALA A 224 -6.21 16.77 -5.15
N THR A 225 -5.39 16.32 -4.22
CA THR A 225 -4.12 16.99 -3.86
C THR A 225 -2.92 16.14 -4.29
N LEU A 226 -1.95 16.78 -4.94
CA LEU A 226 -0.61 16.24 -5.12
C LEU A 226 0.30 16.79 -4.02
N GLN A 227 0.86 15.93 -3.19
CA GLN A 227 1.85 16.31 -2.18
C GLN A 227 3.23 15.81 -2.58
N THR A 228 4.22 16.70 -2.63
CA THR A 228 5.60 16.32 -2.91
C THR A 228 6.35 16.04 -1.62
N LEU A 229 7.03 14.89 -1.56
CA LEU A 229 7.85 14.48 -0.43
C LEU A 229 9.32 14.77 -0.74
N SER A 230 10.01 15.41 0.21
CA SER A 230 11.45 15.62 0.12
C SER A 230 12.20 14.30 0.31
N ASN A 231 13.23 14.09 -0.50
CA ASN A 231 14.18 12.98 -0.36
C ASN A 231 15.60 13.47 -0.05
N GLY A 232 15.70 14.66 0.53
CA GLY A 232 16.99 15.33 0.79
C GLY A 232 17.56 16.09 -0.42
N ARG A 233 16.88 16.09 -1.56
CA ARG A 233 17.29 16.91 -2.72
C ARG A 233 17.13 18.39 -2.45
N TYR A 234 18.18 19.14 -2.79
CA TYR A 234 18.14 20.59 -2.75
C TYR A 234 17.33 21.14 -3.95
N ILE A 235 16.36 22.01 -3.65
CA ILE A 235 15.57 22.73 -4.66
C ILE A 235 16.13 24.15 -4.79
N THR A 236 16.58 24.49 -5.98
CA THR A 236 17.13 25.81 -6.28
C THR A 236 16.04 26.84 -6.62
N ALA A 237 16.40 28.12 -6.72
CA ALA A 237 15.51 29.15 -7.23
C ALA A 237 15.14 28.91 -8.71
N LYS A 238 16.04 28.29 -9.50
CA LYS A 238 15.76 27.89 -10.88
C LYS A 238 14.73 26.75 -10.88
N PRO A 239 13.59 26.90 -11.57
CA PRO A 239 12.56 25.88 -11.60
C PRO A 239 13.06 24.53 -12.14
N LEU A 240 12.74 23.47 -11.39
CA LEU A 240 12.97 22.08 -11.77
C LEU A 240 11.62 21.46 -12.15
N SER A 241 11.50 20.92 -13.36
CA SER A 241 10.32 20.17 -13.80
C SER A 241 10.61 18.67 -13.77
N MET A 242 9.70 17.91 -13.16
CA MET A 242 9.83 16.46 -13.03
C MET A 242 8.49 15.80 -13.36
N THR A 243 8.54 14.73 -14.17
CA THR A 243 7.38 13.87 -14.36
C THR A 243 7.18 13.01 -13.12
N VAL A 244 5.99 13.08 -12.52
CA VAL A 244 5.61 12.30 -11.32
C VAL A 244 4.66 11.18 -11.64
N ILE A 245 3.89 11.28 -12.73
CA ILE A 245 3.02 10.21 -13.25
C ILE A 245 3.18 10.16 -14.77
N GLU A 246 3.28 8.95 -15.30
CA GLU A 246 3.23 8.67 -16.74
C GLU A 246 2.20 7.58 -17.00
N ALA A 247 1.19 7.86 -17.84
CA ALA A 247 0.07 6.97 -18.11
C ALA A 247 0.06 6.58 -19.59
N GLU A 248 0.14 5.29 -19.91
CA GLU A 248 0.21 4.83 -21.29
C GLU A 248 -1.02 5.24 -22.13
N LYS A 249 -2.21 5.16 -21.51
CA LYS A 249 -3.48 5.47 -22.16
C LYS A 249 -3.99 6.91 -21.91
N GLY A 250 -3.15 7.76 -21.32
CA GLY A 250 -3.45 9.16 -21.08
C GLY A 250 -3.90 9.52 -19.68
N ILE A 251 -3.95 10.82 -19.43
CA ILE A 251 -4.33 11.41 -18.14
C ILE A 251 -5.52 12.33 -18.36
N GLU A 252 -6.59 12.11 -17.60
CA GLU A 252 -7.77 12.96 -17.55
C GLU A 252 -7.80 13.76 -16.25
N GLY A 253 -8.06 15.06 -16.36
CA GLY A 253 -8.09 15.96 -15.21
C GLY A 253 -6.70 16.42 -14.77
N ASN A 254 -6.65 17.01 -13.58
CA ASN A 254 -5.44 17.54 -12.94
C ASN A 254 -5.63 17.54 -11.42
N PHE A 255 -4.54 17.65 -10.65
CA PHE A 255 -4.67 17.94 -9.23
C PHE A 255 -5.04 19.41 -9.03
N GLY A 256 -6.08 19.66 -8.24
CA GLY A 256 -6.52 21.02 -7.90
C GLY A 256 -5.57 21.75 -6.95
N LYS A 257 -4.74 20.99 -6.21
CA LYS A 257 -3.78 21.54 -5.27
C LYS A 257 -2.44 20.80 -5.36
N VAL A 258 -1.35 21.56 -5.25
CA VAL A 258 0.01 21.00 -5.07
C VAL A 258 0.52 21.46 -3.71
N GLU A 259 0.79 20.51 -2.83
CA GLU A 259 1.42 20.76 -1.53
C GLU A 259 2.89 20.41 -1.61
N THR A 260 3.72 21.33 -1.14
CA THR A 260 5.17 21.24 -1.18
C THR A 260 5.76 21.57 0.19
N PRO A 261 7.01 21.20 0.47
CA PRO A 261 7.72 21.69 1.65
C PRO A 261 7.68 23.24 1.74
N GLU A 262 7.75 23.76 2.94
CA GLU A 262 7.44 25.16 3.27
C GLU A 262 8.17 26.21 2.41
N LEU A 263 9.46 25.97 2.11
CA LEU A 263 10.30 26.87 1.31
C LEU A 263 10.27 26.55 -0.20
N VAL A 264 9.31 25.76 -0.67
CA VAL A 264 9.20 25.36 -2.07
C VAL A 264 7.90 25.84 -2.67
N ASN A 265 7.94 26.36 -3.87
CA ASN A 265 6.77 26.56 -4.72
C ASN A 265 6.56 25.33 -5.58
N GLY A 266 5.33 24.95 -5.80
CA GLY A 266 4.96 23.84 -6.66
C GLY A 266 3.75 24.12 -7.52
N ALA A 267 3.79 23.67 -8.76
CA ALA A 267 2.65 23.66 -9.67
C ALA A 267 2.68 22.35 -10.47
N ASN A 268 1.51 21.81 -10.79
CA ASN A 268 1.42 20.63 -11.64
C ASN A 268 0.93 21.00 -13.04
N GLU A 269 1.32 20.19 -14.02
CA GLU A 269 0.93 20.36 -15.43
C GLU A 269 0.79 18.98 -16.08
N VAL A 270 -0.32 18.81 -16.81
CA VAL A 270 -0.53 17.63 -17.64
C VAL A 270 -0.23 17.97 -19.10
N LYS A 271 0.66 17.19 -19.71
CA LYS A 271 1.00 17.27 -21.15
C LYS A 271 0.96 15.87 -21.76
N GLY A 272 -0.05 15.60 -22.57
CA GLY A 272 -0.25 14.30 -23.17
C GLY A 272 -0.44 13.22 -22.11
N ASN A 273 0.47 12.27 -22.08
CA ASN A 273 0.45 11.14 -21.14
C ASN A 273 1.31 11.36 -19.87
N LYS A 274 1.76 12.57 -19.62
CA LYS A 274 2.63 12.90 -18.49
C LYS A 274 2.03 13.99 -17.60
N LEU A 275 2.04 13.74 -16.30
CA LEU A 275 1.83 14.74 -15.28
C LEU A 275 3.17 15.09 -14.65
N SER A 276 3.53 16.35 -14.74
CA SER A 276 4.78 16.87 -14.19
C SER A 276 4.51 17.88 -13.08
N VAL A 277 5.43 17.94 -12.12
CA VAL A 277 5.47 18.98 -11.11
C VAL A 277 6.66 19.89 -11.39
N LYS A 278 6.41 21.20 -11.32
CA LYS A 278 7.42 22.24 -11.43
C LYS A 278 7.69 22.78 -10.03
N LEU A 279 8.90 22.61 -9.54
CA LEU A 279 9.32 23.01 -8.21
C LEU A 279 10.38 24.10 -8.30
N SER A 280 10.30 25.10 -7.40
CA SER A 280 11.34 26.12 -7.24
C SER A 280 11.44 26.56 -5.79
N ARG A 281 12.61 26.91 -5.32
CA ARG A 281 12.78 27.50 -3.99
C ARG A 281 12.08 28.87 -3.92
N LYS A 282 11.35 29.12 -2.84
CA LYS A 282 10.83 30.46 -2.53
C LYS A 282 11.99 31.41 -2.24
N ASN A 283 11.77 32.70 -2.45
CA ASN A 283 12.72 33.69 -2.01
C ASN A 283 12.80 33.67 -0.48
N VAL A 284 13.99 33.38 0.06
CA VAL A 284 14.20 33.20 1.51
C VAL A 284 14.04 34.52 2.23
N LEU A 285 14.52 35.63 1.64
CA LEU A 285 14.39 36.95 2.23
C LEU A 285 12.92 37.38 2.36
N ASP A 286 12.11 37.15 1.31
CA ASP A 286 10.68 37.47 1.34
C ASP A 286 9.93 36.60 2.34
N TYR A 287 10.37 35.35 2.52
CA TYR A 287 9.82 34.45 3.51
C TYR A 287 10.14 34.92 4.93
N VAL A 288 11.44 35.23 5.21
CA VAL A 288 11.92 35.70 6.52
C VAL A 288 11.25 37.01 6.93
N LYS A 289 11.07 37.94 6.00
CA LYS A 289 10.37 39.23 6.27
C LYS A 289 8.90 39.07 6.72
N LYS A 290 8.28 37.94 6.40
CA LYS A 290 6.87 37.63 6.81
C LYS A 290 6.78 37.02 8.19
N ILE A 291 7.88 36.54 8.75
CA ILE A 291 7.90 35.91 10.08
C ILE A 291 7.98 37.04 11.13
N ALA A 292 7.00 37.06 12.04
CA ALA A 292 7.01 38.02 13.16
C ALA A 292 8.22 37.80 14.08
N GLY A 293 8.88 38.89 14.47
CA GLY A 293 10.05 38.86 15.37
C GLY A 293 11.40 38.61 14.71
N THR A 294 11.47 38.62 13.37
CA THR A 294 12.72 38.47 12.64
C THR A 294 13.64 39.69 12.85
N ASP A 295 14.87 39.47 13.27
CA ASP A 295 15.87 40.50 13.45
C ASP A 295 16.65 40.82 12.16
N GLU A 296 17.47 41.90 12.20
CA GLU A 296 18.27 42.32 11.05
C GLU A 296 19.36 41.30 10.66
N MET A 297 19.89 40.52 11.61
CA MET A 297 20.90 39.52 11.32
C MET A 297 20.26 38.35 10.50
N GLN A 298 19.05 37.93 10.85
CA GLN A 298 18.29 36.91 10.11
C GLN A 298 17.96 37.37 8.69
N LYS A 299 17.57 38.66 8.52
CA LYS A 299 17.31 39.27 7.21
C LYS A 299 18.58 39.34 6.36
N ASN A 300 19.70 39.76 6.95
CA ASN A 300 20.98 39.81 6.26
C ASN A 300 21.49 38.43 5.85
N THR A 301 21.31 37.42 6.71
CA THR A 301 21.61 36.01 6.38
C THR A 301 20.74 35.53 5.21
N ALA A 302 19.46 35.82 5.25
CA ALA A 302 18.54 35.47 4.16
C ALA A 302 18.92 36.19 2.85
N GLN A 303 19.31 37.47 2.91
CA GLN A 303 19.77 38.21 1.74
C GLN A 303 21.04 37.59 1.13
N ASN A 304 21.99 37.17 1.94
CA ASN A 304 23.21 36.52 1.47
C ASN A 304 22.91 35.18 0.77
N ILE A 305 21.92 34.42 1.26
CA ILE A 305 21.48 33.18 0.62
C ILE A 305 20.85 33.44 -0.77
N GLU A 306 20.14 34.55 -0.93
CA GLU A 306 19.53 34.91 -2.22
C GLU A 306 20.54 35.41 -3.27
N THR A 307 21.65 35.97 -2.83
CA THR A 307 22.69 36.54 -3.70
C THR A 307 23.84 35.58 -4.02
N ALA A 308 23.90 34.41 -3.34
CA ALA A 308 24.89 33.38 -3.58
C ALA A 308 24.41 32.38 -4.68
#